data_ddec6773bfee702a0d76e1ea713ab4ef
#
_entry.id   ddec6773bfee702a0d76e1ea713ab4ef
#
_cell.length_a   1.000
_cell.length_b   1.000
_cell.length_c   1.000
_cell.angle_alpha   90.00
_cell.angle_beta   90.00
_cell.angle_gamma   90.00
#
_symmetry.space_group_name_H-M   'P 1'
#
loop_
_entity.id
_entity.type
_entity.pdbx_description
1 polymer ?
#
loop_
_entity_poly.entity_id
_entity_poly.type
_entity_poly.pdbx_seq_one_letter_code
_entity_poly.pdbx_strand_id
1 'polypeptide(L)'
;LDTNIWIYAAAGRLSERDKYVAASALIEKETFAVSPQIVGEFWVNVRSTKKMKRPLDIDEASFWVDRMQAFPMIDATRETVAQTLLIERRFNLNFWDAAVVASAERFGAATLYSEDFNHGQTYGSVRVVNPFRTN
;
A
#
# COMPACT_ATOMS: atom_id res chain seq x y z
N LEU A 1 0.90 -4.29 -2.41
CA LEU A 1 1.09 -3.83 -1.03
C LEU A 1 0.54 -2.43 -0.86
N ASP A 2 -0.23 -2.18 0.20
CA ASP A 2 -0.73 -0.85 0.53
C ASP A 2 0.40 0.03 1.11
N THR A 3 0.16 1.33 1.15
CA THR A 3 1.15 2.35 1.55
C THR A 3 1.76 2.09 2.93
N ASN A 4 0.95 1.69 3.91
CA ASN A 4 1.43 1.45 5.28
C ASN A 4 2.51 0.37 5.38
N ILE A 5 2.45 -0.64 4.51
CA ILE A 5 3.48 -1.70 4.47
C ILE A 5 4.85 -1.07 4.15
N TRP A 6 4.89 -0.20 3.15
CA TRP A 6 6.12 0.50 2.76
C TRP A 6 6.62 1.44 3.85
N ILE A 7 5.70 2.16 4.52
CA ILE A 7 6.05 3.07 5.61
C ILE A 7 6.68 2.32 6.77
N TYR A 8 6.11 1.20 7.19
CA TYR A 8 6.69 0.40 8.27
C TYR A 8 8.06 -0.18 7.90
N ALA A 9 8.23 -0.62 6.66
CA ALA A 9 9.52 -1.13 6.20
C ALA A 9 10.59 -0.03 6.17
N ALA A 10 10.22 1.19 5.79
CA ALA A 10 11.17 2.31 5.69
C ALA A 10 11.47 2.98 7.03
N ALA A 11 10.48 3.11 7.91
CA ALA A 11 10.55 3.98 9.08
C ALA A 11 10.13 3.33 10.40
N GLY A 12 9.67 2.08 10.38
CA GLY A 12 9.13 1.40 11.57
C GLY A 12 10.15 0.74 12.49
N ARG A 13 11.42 0.72 12.12
CA ARG A 13 12.46 -0.07 12.82
C ARG A 13 12.54 0.20 14.31
N LEU A 14 12.42 1.45 14.73
CA LEU A 14 12.58 1.85 16.14
C LEU A 14 11.24 1.98 16.87
N SER A 15 10.19 2.44 16.21
CA SER A 15 8.90 2.75 16.83
C SER A 15 7.86 1.64 16.70
N GLU A 16 7.93 0.83 15.64
CA GLU A 16 6.95 -0.22 15.32
C GLU A 16 7.68 -1.49 14.85
N ARG A 17 8.53 -2.02 15.71
CA ARG A 17 9.46 -3.10 15.34
C ARG A 17 8.78 -4.34 14.76
N ASP A 18 7.67 -4.79 15.35
CA ASP A 18 6.98 -5.99 14.88
C ASP A 18 6.41 -5.78 13.48
N LYS A 19 5.85 -4.60 13.24
CA LYS A 19 5.34 -4.21 11.91
C LYS A 19 6.48 -4.03 10.91
N TYR A 20 7.60 -3.47 11.34
CA TYR A 20 8.79 -3.37 10.51
C TYR A 20 9.28 -4.75 10.03
N VAL A 21 9.36 -5.72 10.94
CA VAL A 21 9.81 -7.07 10.60
C VAL A 21 8.85 -7.75 9.63
N ALA A 22 7.54 -7.65 9.90
CA ALA A 22 6.53 -8.25 9.03
C ALA A 22 6.50 -7.59 7.63
N ALA A 23 6.57 -6.27 7.57
CA ALA A 23 6.57 -5.51 6.31
C ALA A 23 7.83 -5.82 5.48
N SER A 24 8.99 -5.84 6.11
CA SER A 24 10.26 -6.16 5.44
C SER A 24 10.25 -7.58 4.87
N ALA A 25 9.73 -8.54 5.63
CA ALA A 25 9.60 -9.92 5.18
C ALA A 25 8.69 -10.05 3.95
N LEU A 26 7.58 -9.30 3.90
CA LEU A 26 6.69 -9.27 2.74
C LEU A 26 7.39 -8.74 1.50
N ILE A 27 8.11 -7.63 1.63
CA ILE A 27 8.82 -7.01 0.51
C ILE A 27 9.89 -7.95 -0.06
N GLU A 28 10.53 -8.73 0.78
CA GLU A 28 11.56 -9.69 0.35
C GLU A 28 11.00 -10.96 -0.29
N LYS A 29 9.84 -11.43 0.17
CA LYS A 29 9.34 -12.76 -0.19
C LYS A 29 8.26 -12.77 -1.25
N GLU A 30 7.43 -11.73 -1.30
CA GLU A 30 6.26 -11.70 -2.15
C GLU A 30 6.55 -11.09 -3.52
N THR A 31 5.84 -11.58 -4.53
CA THR A 31 5.77 -10.93 -5.83
C THR A 31 4.57 -9.98 -5.81
N PHE A 32 4.80 -8.69 -6.06
CA PHE A 32 3.73 -7.69 -5.96
C PHE A 32 3.92 -6.59 -7.01
N ALA A 33 2.89 -5.76 -7.14
CA ALA A 33 2.92 -4.55 -7.95
C ALA A 33 2.75 -3.32 -7.09
N VAL A 34 3.12 -2.18 -7.64
CA VAL A 34 3.04 -0.85 -7.00
C VAL A 34 2.22 0.05 -7.91
N SER A 35 1.50 1.01 -7.34
CA SER A 35 0.77 2.02 -8.11
C SER A 35 1.35 3.42 -7.88
N PRO A 36 1.14 4.36 -8.82
CA PRO A 36 1.54 5.76 -8.59
C PRO A 36 0.92 6.37 -7.34
N GLN A 37 -0.31 6.00 -7.00
CA GLN A 37 -0.97 6.43 -5.77
C GLN A 37 -0.16 6.01 -4.53
N ILE A 38 0.23 4.74 -4.47
CA ILE A 38 1.00 4.19 -3.33
C ILE A 38 2.35 4.90 -3.21
N VAL A 39 3.04 5.14 -4.32
CA VAL A 39 4.30 5.88 -4.33
C VAL A 39 4.10 7.31 -3.81
N GLY A 40 3.06 8.00 -4.28
CA GLY A 40 2.76 9.37 -3.86
C GLY A 40 2.41 9.46 -2.38
N GLU A 41 1.55 8.58 -1.89
CA GLU A 41 1.19 8.53 -0.47
C GLU A 41 2.41 8.22 0.40
N PHE A 42 3.24 7.27 0.00
CA PHE A 42 4.49 6.96 0.69
C PHE A 42 5.38 8.20 0.79
N TRP A 43 5.66 8.85 -0.34
CA TRP A 43 6.53 10.02 -0.42
C TRP A 43 6.08 11.15 0.51
N VAL A 44 4.78 11.47 0.48
CA VAL A 44 4.23 12.53 1.33
C VAL A 44 4.27 12.16 2.80
N ASN A 45 3.91 10.92 3.13
CA ASN A 45 3.77 10.49 4.53
C ASN A 45 5.11 10.32 5.24
N VAL A 46 6.10 9.68 4.61
CA VAL A 46 7.40 9.43 5.29
C VAL A 46 8.20 10.70 5.53
N ARG A 47 7.91 11.78 4.80
CA ARG A 47 8.56 13.09 4.94
C ARG A 47 7.78 14.05 5.83
N SER A 48 6.60 13.66 6.29
CA SER A 48 5.72 14.54 7.06
C SER A 48 6.15 14.63 8.53
N THR A 49 6.44 15.84 8.99
CA THR A 49 6.73 16.12 10.40
C THR A 49 5.53 15.93 11.31
N LYS A 50 4.31 15.99 10.76
CA LYS A 50 3.07 15.78 11.51
C LYS A 50 2.78 14.29 11.74
N LYS A 51 3.14 13.43 10.79
CA LYS A 51 2.80 12.00 10.80
C LYS A 51 3.91 11.12 11.34
N MET A 52 5.16 11.57 11.23
CA MET A 52 6.34 10.79 11.59
C MET A 52 7.09 11.43 12.74
N LYS A 53 7.49 10.63 13.73
CA LYS A 53 8.38 11.10 14.81
C LYS A 53 9.76 11.46 14.26
N ARG A 54 10.24 10.67 13.32
CA ARG A 54 11.51 10.88 12.61
C ARG A 54 11.23 10.80 11.12
N PRO A 55 10.85 11.91 10.47
CA PRO A 55 10.64 11.93 9.04
C PRO A 55 11.93 11.52 8.30
N LEU A 56 11.77 10.81 7.20
CA LEU A 56 12.88 10.55 6.30
C LEU A 56 13.30 11.85 5.62
N ASP A 57 14.62 12.04 5.42
CA ASP A 57 15.08 13.11 4.55
C ASP A 57 14.80 12.77 3.07
N ILE A 58 15.07 13.72 2.19
CA ILE A 58 14.77 13.56 0.77
C ILE A 58 15.58 12.41 0.13
N ASP A 59 16.81 12.21 0.55
CA ASP A 59 17.67 11.16 0.00
C ASP A 59 17.21 9.77 0.44
N GLU A 60 16.87 9.61 1.72
CA GLU A 60 16.31 8.38 2.25
C GLU A 60 14.98 8.02 1.58
N ALA A 61 14.08 8.99 1.45
CA ALA A 61 12.79 8.80 0.79
C ALA A 61 12.98 8.44 -0.70
N SER A 62 13.90 9.10 -1.39
CA SER A 62 14.23 8.81 -2.79
C SER A 62 14.77 7.40 -2.98
N PHE A 63 15.62 6.94 -2.08
CA PHE A 63 16.13 5.56 -2.09
C PHE A 63 14.99 4.53 -2.07
N TRP A 64 13.99 4.76 -1.21
CA TRP A 64 12.83 3.87 -1.13
C TRP A 64 11.95 3.93 -2.38
N VAL A 65 11.73 5.12 -2.93
CA VAL A 65 10.95 5.28 -4.17
C VAL A 65 11.65 4.58 -5.33
N ASP A 66 12.97 4.66 -5.41
CA ASP A 66 13.73 3.93 -6.43
C ASP A 66 13.55 2.42 -6.30
N ARG A 67 13.55 1.89 -5.08
CA ARG A 67 13.24 0.47 -4.83
C ARG A 67 11.83 0.11 -5.25
N MET A 68 10.85 0.95 -4.95
CA MET A 68 9.46 0.72 -5.36
C MET A 68 9.32 0.66 -6.88
N GLN A 69 10.04 1.49 -7.61
CA GLN A 69 10.02 1.52 -9.07
C GLN A 69 10.64 0.29 -9.73
N ALA A 70 11.41 -0.51 -9.00
CA ALA A 70 11.95 -1.76 -9.50
C ALA A 70 10.88 -2.86 -9.64
N PHE A 71 9.70 -2.68 -9.05
CA PHE A 71 8.57 -3.59 -9.16
C PHE A 71 7.61 -3.14 -10.28
N PRO A 72 6.76 -4.06 -10.81
CA PRO A 72 5.76 -3.68 -11.80
C PRO A 72 4.88 -2.53 -11.30
N MET A 73 4.74 -1.50 -12.14
CA MET A 73 3.93 -0.31 -11.83
C MET A 73 2.57 -0.44 -12.51
N ILE A 74 1.51 -0.28 -11.73
CA ILE A 74 0.13 -0.33 -12.23
C ILE A 74 -0.22 1.03 -12.81
N ASP A 75 -0.63 1.06 -14.07
CA ASP A 75 -1.04 2.30 -14.72
C ASP A 75 -2.39 2.79 -14.16
N ALA A 76 -2.49 4.09 -13.92
CA ALA A 76 -3.75 4.75 -13.60
C ALA A 76 -4.40 5.22 -14.91
N THR A 77 -5.50 4.58 -15.28
CA THR A 77 -6.21 4.82 -16.54
C THR A 77 -7.64 5.30 -16.29
N ARG A 78 -8.32 5.71 -17.37
CA ARG A 78 -9.74 6.04 -17.33
C ARG A 78 -10.58 4.87 -16.79
N GLU A 79 -10.23 3.66 -17.18
CA GLU A 79 -10.88 2.42 -16.74
C GLU A 79 -10.70 2.20 -15.24
N THR A 80 -9.52 2.52 -14.71
CA THR A 80 -9.25 2.45 -13.26
C THR A 80 -10.15 3.43 -12.50
N VAL A 81 -10.34 4.64 -13.02
CA VAL A 81 -11.24 5.63 -12.40
C VAL A 81 -12.68 5.11 -12.39
N ALA A 82 -13.18 4.60 -13.51
CA ALA A 82 -14.51 4.03 -13.59
C ALA A 82 -14.71 2.88 -12.61
N GLN A 83 -13.75 1.98 -12.53
CA GLN A 83 -13.76 0.84 -11.58
C GLN A 83 -13.75 1.32 -10.13
N THR A 84 -12.98 2.35 -9.82
CA THR A 84 -12.93 2.96 -8.49
C THR A 84 -14.30 3.43 -8.02
N LEU A 85 -15.05 4.13 -8.89
CA LEU A 85 -16.39 4.63 -8.56
C LEU A 85 -17.38 3.48 -8.31
N LEU A 86 -17.27 2.39 -9.06
CA LEU A 86 -18.11 1.21 -8.85
C LEU A 86 -17.81 0.53 -7.52
N ILE A 87 -16.53 0.37 -7.17
CA ILE A 87 -16.09 -0.25 -5.92
C ILE A 87 -16.47 0.63 -4.72
N GLU A 88 -16.28 1.94 -4.82
CA GLU A 88 -16.69 2.88 -3.77
C GLU A 88 -18.18 2.72 -3.43
N ARG A 89 -19.02 2.69 -4.44
CA ARG A 89 -20.47 2.54 -4.27
C ARG A 89 -20.84 1.17 -3.71
N ARG A 90 -20.25 0.11 -4.27
CA ARG A 90 -20.59 -1.27 -3.91
C ARG A 90 -20.22 -1.61 -2.46
N PHE A 91 -19.06 -1.16 -2.01
CA PHE A 91 -18.50 -1.54 -0.70
C PHE A 91 -18.51 -0.42 0.32
N ASN A 92 -19.03 0.75 -0.03
CA ASN A 92 -19.06 1.92 0.84
C ASN A 92 -17.68 2.29 1.38
N LEU A 93 -16.68 2.26 0.53
CA LEU A 93 -15.32 2.70 0.82
C LEU A 93 -15.16 4.19 0.47
N ASN A 94 -14.16 4.85 1.05
CA ASN A 94 -13.77 6.16 0.53
C ASN A 94 -13.10 5.99 -0.84
N PHE A 95 -13.00 7.10 -1.60
CA PHE A 95 -12.45 7.07 -2.96
C PHE A 95 -11.05 6.46 -3.03
N TRP A 96 -10.16 6.86 -2.11
CA TRP A 96 -8.76 6.43 -2.17
C TRP A 96 -8.58 4.95 -1.84
N ASP A 97 -9.32 4.43 -0.87
CA ASP A 97 -9.34 3.00 -0.58
C ASP A 97 -9.93 2.20 -1.74
N ALA A 98 -11.01 2.69 -2.33
CA ALA A 98 -11.60 2.08 -3.52
C ALA A 98 -10.61 2.07 -4.69
N ALA A 99 -9.81 3.13 -4.85
CA ALA A 99 -8.80 3.22 -5.90
C ALA A 99 -7.68 2.18 -5.73
N VAL A 100 -7.27 1.91 -4.49
CA VAL A 100 -6.29 0.85 -4.20
C VAL A 100 -6.84 -0.51 -4.61
N VAL A 101 -8.08 -0.81 -4.24
CA VAL A 101 -8.74 -2.08 -4.62
C VAL A 101 -8.90 -2.18 -6.14
N ALA A 102 -9.34 -1.11 -6.79
CA ALA A 102 -9.51 -1.08 -8.24
C ALA A 102 -8.19 -1.34 -8.98
N SER A 103 -7.11 -0.72 -8.54
CA SER A 103 -5.77 -0.94 -9.09
C SER A 103 -5.32 -2.39 -8.94
N ALA A 104 -5.53 -2.97 -7.77
CA ALA A 104 -5.18 -4.37 -7.50
C ALA A 104 -6.00 -5.33 -8.39
N GLU A 105 -7.30 -5.08 -8.52
CA GLU A 105 -8.20 -5.90 -9.34
C GLU A 105 -7.81 -5.84 -10.82
N ARG A 106 -7.54 -4.65 -11.34
CA ARG A 106 -7.16 -4.46 -12.76
C ARG A 106 -5.79 -5.07 -13.07
N PHE A 107 -4.89 -5.08 -12.13
CA PHE A 107 -3.59 -5.76 -12.28
C PHE A 107 -3.75 -7.29 -12.26
N GLY A 108 -4.86 -7.80 -11.73
CA GLY A 108 -5.09 -9.23 -11.57
C GLY A 108 -4.52 -9.78 -10.26
N ALA A 109 -4.27 -8.93 -9.28
CA ALA A 109 -3.80 -9.37 -7.97
C ALA A 109 -4.91 -10.11 -7.22
N ALA A 110 -4.58 -11.24 -6.61
CA ALA A 110 -5.52 -12.00 -5.78
C ALA A 110 -5.58 -11.44 -4.35
N THR A 111 -4.50 -10.83 -3.87
CA THR A 111 -4.35 -10.37 -2.50
C THR A 111 -3.88 -8.92 -2.43
N LEU A 112 -4.50 -8.15 -1.53
CA LEU A 112 -4.06 -6.83 -1.11
C LEU A 112 -3.62 -6.92 0.35
N TYR A 113 -2.35 -6.66 0.62
CA TYR A 113 -1.85 -6.55 1.99
C TYR A 113 -2.06 -5.13 2.50
N SER A 114 -2.86 -4.98 3.54
CA SER A 114 -3.19 -3.70 4.16
C SER A 114 -3.70 -3.89 5.58
N GLU A 115 -3.42 -2.93 6.47
CA GLU A 115 -4.04 -2.90 7.81
C GLU A 115 -5.31 -2.06 7.87
N ASP A 116 -5.63 -1.30 6.81
CA ASP A 116 -6.71 -0.31 6.81
C ASP A 116 -8.07 -0.86 6.39
N PHE A 117 -8.10 -2.09 5.89
CA PHE A 117 -9.33 -2.77 5.47
C PHE A 117 -9.70 -3.89 6.44
N ASN A 118 -10.90 -4.44 6.29
CA ASN A 118 -11.31 -5.62 7.06
C ASN A 118 -10.50 -6.84 6.64
N HIS A 119 -9.78 -7.41 7.58
CA HIS A 119 -8.98 -8.62 7.33
C HIS A 119 -9.86 -9.78 6.85
N GLY A 120 -9.44 -10.41 5.77
CA GLY A 120 -10.12 -11.57 5.18
C GLY A 120 -11.30 -11.23 4.29
N GLN A 121 -11.73 -9.97 4.24
CA GLN A 121 -12.82 -9.56 3.36
C GLN A 121 -12.36 -9.55 1.90
N THR A 122 -13.24 -9.98 1.02
CA THR A 122 -13.03 -9.92 -0.43
C THR A 122 -13.78 -8.72 -1.01
N TYR A 123 -13.05 -7.91 -1.75
CA TYR A 123 -13.58 -6.76 -2.48
C TYR A 123 -13.44 -7.06 -3.97
N GLY A 124 -14.55 -7.38 -4.64
CA GLY A 124 -14.49 -7.87 -6.02
C GLY A 124 -13.70 -9.17 -6.10
N SER A 125 -12.62 -9.19 -6.85
CA SER A 125 -11.70 -10.33 -6.99
C SER A 125 -10.51 -10.30 -6.04
N VAL A 126 -10.41 -9.27 -5.17
CA VAL A 126 -9.24 -9.03 -4.32
C VAL A 126 -9.56 -9.35 -2.87
N ARG A 127 -8.80 -10.23 -2.25
CA ARG A 127 -8.89 -10.50 -0.81
C ARG A 127 -7.89 -9.65 -0.04
N VAL A 128 -8.36 -9.01 1.03
CA VAL A 128 -7.48 -8.25 1.91
C VAL A 128 -6.90 -9.14 3.02
N VAL A 129 -5.60 -9.02 3.23
CA VAL A 129 -4.88 -9.65 4.33
C VAL A 129 -4.14 -8.58 5.12
N ASN A 130 -4.42 -8.50 6.42
CA ASN A 130 -3.65 -7.65 7.33
C ASN A 130 -2.46 -8.46 7.84
N PRO A 131 -1.22 -8.13 7.41
CA PRO A 131 -0.04 -8.92 7.78
C PRO A 131 0.42 -8.69 9.21
N PHE A 132 -0.16 -7.71 9.91
CA PHE A 132 0.23 -7.33 11.26
C PHE A 132 -0.66 -7.94 12.33
N ARG A 133 -1.67 -8.70 11.95
CA ARG A 133 -2.50 -9.40 12.92
C ARG A 133 -1.72 -10.53 13.57
N THR A 134 -1.76 -10.53 14.88
CA THR A 134 -1.37 -11.69 15.68
C THR A 134 -2.62 -12.51 15.97
N ASN A 135 -2.55 -13.80 15.72
CA ASN A 135 -3.65 -14.72 16.03
C ASN A 135 -3.73 -14.97 17.53
#